data_932a8b38adce4d856f2851ee36e86ad2
#
_entry.id   932a8b38adce4d856f2851ee36e86ad2
#
_cell.length_a   1.000
_cell.length_b   1.000
_cell.length_c   1.000
_cell.angle_alpha   90.00
_cell.angle_beta   90.00
_cell.angle_gamma   90.00
#
_symmetry.space_group_name_H-M   'P 1'
#
loop_
_entity.id
_entity.type
_entity.pdbx_description
1 polymer ?
#
loop_
_entity_poly.entity_id
_entity_poly.type
_entity_poly.pdbx_seq_one_letter_code
_entity_poly.pdbx_strand_id
1 'polypeptide(L)'
;MKPQLPDGLVAIVKRECATCVMVDPLFANIAASGTPLTVYTQDDPTFPASVSPIHDKDLSVSWHYDIETVPTLLRIENGEEVDRTFGWSKDAWQKFTGITDLGAD
;
A
#
# COMPACT_ATOMS: atom_id res chain seq x y z
N MET A 1 -18.49 -11.76 -0.49
CA MET A 1 -17.33 -12.49 0.06
C MET A 1 -16.10 -11.59 0.06
N LYS A 2 -15.39 -11.57 1.17
CA LYS A 2 -14.20 -10.72 1.31
C LYS A 2 -13.09 -11.23 0.40
N PRO A 3 -12.52 -10.38 -0.47
CA PRO A 3 -11.41 -10.83 -1.31
C PRO A 3 -10.19 -11.15 -0.46
N GLN A 4 -9.49 -12.22 -0.83
CA GLN A 4 -8.28 -12.61 -0.13
C GLN A 4 -7.09 -11.84 -0.69
N LEU A 5 -6.33 -11.21 0.20
CA LEU A 5 -5.15 -10.45 -0.20
C LEU A 5 -3.90 -11.33 -0.12
N PRO A 6 -2.90 -11.07 -0.97
CA PRO A 6 -1.65 -11.82 -0.89
C PRO A 6 -0.90 -11.48 0.40
N ASP A 7 -0.14 -12.45 0.89
CA ASP A 7 0.68 -12.26 2.09
C ASP A 7 1.78 -11.23 1.85
N GLY A 8 2.16 -10.54 2.90
CA GLY A 8 3.14 -9.48 2.86
C GLY A 8 2.49 -8.12 3.09
N LEU A 9 3.09 -7.08 2.55
CA LEU A 9 2.53 -5.73 2.64
C LEU A 9 1.58 -5.48 1.48
N VAL A 10 0.45 -4.86 1.79
CA VAL A 10 -0.54 -4.46 0.79
C VAL A 10 -0.81 -2.98 0.98
N ALA A 11 -0.66 -2.21 -0.08
CA ALA A 11 -0.93 -0.77 -0.05
C ALA A 11 -2.19 -0.46 -0.85
N ILE A 12 -2.98 0.46 -0.33
CA ILE A 12 -4.16 0.97 -1.03
C ILE A 12 -3.93 2.46 -1.25
N VAL A 13 -4.00 2.89 -2.50
CA VAL A 13 -3.73 4.27 -2.88
C VAL A 13 -4.74 4.74 -3.92
N LYS A 14 -4.71 6.04 -4.22
CA LYS A 14 -5.37 6.58 -5.41
C LYS A 14 -4.56 7.75 -5.94
N ARG A 15 -4.66 7.98 -7.24
CA ARG A 15 -3.94 9.08 -7.88
C ARG A 15 -4.46 10.45 -7.43
N GLU A 16 -5.76 10.57 -7.25
CA GLU A 16 -6.39 11.82 -6.76
C GLU A 16 -6.16 11.99 -5.25
N CYS A 17 -4.89 11.91 -4.85
CA CYS A 17 -4.49 12.00 -3.45
C CYS A 17 -3.05 12.49 -3.42
N ALA A 18 -2.83 13.73 -2.97
CA ALA A 18 -1.50 14.34 -2.97
C ALA A 18 -0.50 13.51 -2.14
N THR A 19 -0.93 12.97 -1.01
CA THR A 19 -0.05 12.15 -0.17
C THR A 19 0.32 10.86 -0.88
N CYS A 20 -0.62 10.25 -1.59
CA CYS A 20 -0.34 9.04 -2.38
C CYS A 20 0.70 9.32 -3.46
N VAL A 21 0.59 10.47 -4.14
CA VAL A 21 1.57 10.87 -5.16
C VAL A 21 2.94 11.05 -4.53
N MET A 22 2.99 11.67 -3.36
CA MET A 22 4.23 11.91 -2.63
C MET A 22 4.94 10.60 -2.27
N VAL A 23 4.20 9.57 -1.85
CA VAL A 23 4.80 8.32 -1.41
C VAL A 23 5.03 7.32 -2.54
N ASP A 24 4.59 7.62 -3.77
CA ASP A 24 4.79 6.72 -4.92
C ASP A 24 6.22 6.15 -4.99
N PRO A 25 7.29 6.98 -4.98
CA PRO A 25 8.64 6.43 -5.10
C PRO A 25 9.03 5.48 -3.99
N LEU A 26 8.39 5.57 -2.82
CA LEU A 26 8.73 4.72 -1.68
C LEU A 26 8.31 3.28 -1.91
N PHE A 27 7.28 3.05 -2.73
CA PHE A 27 6.86 1.69 -3.04
C PHE A 27 7.95 0.93 -3.79
N ALA A 28 8.67 1.60 -4.68
CA ALA A 28 9.81 0.98 -5.35
C ALA A 28 10.91 0.62 -4.34
N ASN A 29 11.14 1.48 -3.35
CA ASN A 29 12.13 1.20 -2.30
C ASN A 29 11.72 -0.01 -1.47
N ILE A 30 10.45 -0.10 -1.11
CA ILE A 30 9.94 -1.24 -0.34
C ILE A 30 10.09 -2.54 -1.16
N ALA A 31 9.69 -2.50 -2.41
CA ALA A 31 9.81 -3.68 -3.29
C ALA A 31 11.26 -4.09 -3.48
N ALA A 32 12.17 -3.12 -3.65
CA ALA A 32 13.59 -3.39 -3.85
C ALA A 32 14.26 -3.99 -2.62
N SER A 33 13.68 -3.80 -1.43
CA SER A 33 14.22 -4.37 -0.19
C SER A 33 13.97 -5.87 -0.08
N GLY A 34 13.23 -6.46 -1.01
CA GLY A 34 12.86 -7.86 -0.94
C GLY A 34 11.58 -8.14 -0.17
N THR A 35 10.94 -7.10 0.35
CA THR A 35 9.68 -7.25 1.06
C THR A 35 8.55 -7.48 0.06
N PRO A 36 7.74 -8.54 0.20
CA PRO A 36 6.59 -8.72 -0.67
C PRO A 36 5.64 -7.54 -0.56
N LEU A 37 5.31 -6.93 -1.68
CA LEU A 37 4.45 -5.75 -1.73
C LEU A 37 3.46 -5.87 -2.89
N THR A 38 2.19 -5.66 -2.59
CA THR A 38 1.12 -5.57 -3.58
C THR A 38 0.45 -4.22 -3.40
N VAL A 39 0.25 -3.50 -4.50
CA VAL A 39 -0.36 -2.16 -4.44
C VAL A 39 -1.66 -2.18 -5.22
N TYR A 40 -2.74 -1.76 -4.56
CA TYR A 40 -4.04 -1.58 -5.18
C TYR A 40 -4.32 -0.09 -5.37
N THR A 41 -4.77 0.30 -6.55
CA THR A 41 -5.16 1.67 -6.83
C THR A 41 -6.67 1.76 -6.99
N GLN A 42 -7.27 2.78 -6.39
CA GLN A 42 -8.72 2.95 -6.41
C GLN A 42 -9.23 3.61 -7.69
N ASP A 43 -8.39 4.33 -8.43
CA ASP A 43 -8.84 5.10 -9.58
C ASP A 43 -8.03 4.82 -10.86
N ASP A 44 -6.77 5.14 -10.90
CA ASP A 44 -5.96 5.07 -12.12
C ASP A 44 -5.13 3.79 -12.14
N PRO A 45 -5.42 2.85 -13.05
CA PRO A 45 -4.69 1.58 -13.08
C PRO A 45 -3.22 1.69 -13.45
N THR A 46 -2.76 2.88 -13.87
CA THR A 46 -1.33 3.10 -14.15
C THR A 46 -0.60 3.74 -12.97
N PHE A 47 -1.30 4.05 -11.90
CA PHE A 47 -0.74 4.67 -10.70
C PHE A 47 -0.70 3.67 -9.54
N PRO A 48 0.37 3.61 -8.75
CA PRO A 48 1.62 4.39 -8.85
C PRO A 48 2.56 3.83 -9.92
N ALA A 49 3.27 4.73 -10.58
CA ALA A 49 4.12 4.35 -11.71
C ALA A 49 5.38 3.57 -11.30
N SER A 50 5.79 3.69 -10.03
CA SER A 50 7.01 3.03 -9.54
C SER A 50 6.87 1.52 -9.37
N VAL A 51 5.66 1.01 -9.37
CA VAL A 51 5.36 -0.42 -9.22
C VAL A 51 4.28 -0.82 -10.22
N SER A 52 3.91 -2.10 -10.21
CA SER A 52 2.83 -2.60 -11.08
C SER A 52 1.55 -2.72 -10.26
N PRO A 53 0.69 -1.69 -10.26
CA PRO A 53 -0.51 -1.70 -9.42
C PRO A 53 -1.59 -2.62 -9.96
N ILE A 54 -2.46 -3.04 -9.05
CA ILE A 54 -3.69 -3.76 -9.40
C ILE A 54 -4.84 -2.78 -9.23
N HIS A 55 -5.70 -2.67 -10.23
CA HIS A 55 -6.85 -1.78 -10.16
C HIS A 55 -7.92 -2.39 -9.24
N ASP A 56 -8.23 -1.68 -8.16
CA ASP A 56 -9.33 -2.07 -7.25
C ASP A 56 -10.64 -1.59 -7.86
N LYS A 57 -10.98 -2.21 -9.01
CA LYS A 57 -12.20 -1.86 -9.72
C LYS A 57 -13.40 -2.15 -8.84
N ASP A 58 -14.36 -1.27 -8.87
CA ASP A 58 -15.56 -1.33 -8.02
C ASP A 58 -15.23 -1.18 -6.53
N LEU A 59 -14.00 -0.83 -6.18
CA LEU A 59 -13.55 -0.61 -4.80
C LEU A 59 -13.81 -1.82 -3.90
N SER A 60 -13.73 -3.04 -4.47
CA SER A 60 -14.03 -4.26 -3.74
C SER A 60 -13.10 -4.48 -2.55
N VAL A 61 -11.78 -4.33 -2.77
CA VAL A 61 -10.80 -4.46 -1.69
C VAL A 61 -11.01 -3.35 -0.66
N SER A 62 -11.16 -2.12 -1.12
CA SER A 62 -11.33 -0.97 -0.23
C SER A 62 -12.57 -1.13 0.65
N TRP A 63 -13.67 -1.59 0.06
CA TRP A 63 -14.92 -1.80 0.78
C TRP A 63 -14.81 -2.90 1.83
N HIS A 64 -14.28 -4.07 1.44
CA HIS A 64 -14.22 -5.22 2.32
C HIS A 64 -13.20 -5.08 3.45
N TYR A 65 -12.19 -4.24 3.27
CA TYR A 65 -11.15 -4.02 4.27
C TYR A 65 -11.29 -2.69 4.98
N ASP A 66 -12.44 -2.01 4.81
CA ASP A 66 -12.76 -0.76 5.51
C ASP A 66 -11.68 0.30 5.33
N ILE A 67 -11.26 0.51 4.08
CA ILE A 67 -10.25 1.52 3.78
C ILE A 67 -10.92 2.89 3.71
N GLU A 68 -10.71 3.69 4.73
CA GLU A 68 -11.31 5.02 4.82
C GLU A 68 -10.33 6.13 4.42
N THR A 69 -9.05 5.85 4.53
CA THR A 69 -7.99 6.82 4.27
C THR A 69 -6.96 6.19 3.34
N VAL A 70 -6.47 6.97 2.38
CA VAL A 70 -5.35 6.55 1.54
C VAL A 70 -4.21 7.56 1.70
N PRO A 71 -2.97 7.11 1.67
CA PRO A 71 -2.54 5.73 1.53
C PRO A 71 -2.75 4.93 2.82
N THR A 72 -3.02 3.64 2.68
CA THR A 72 -3.07 2.71 3.81
C THR A 72 -2.15 1.54 3.49
N LEU A 73 -1.39 1.10 4.48
CA LEU A 73 -0.59 -0.12 4.40
C LEU A 73 -1.19 -1.16 5.33
N LEU A 74 -1.37 -2.36 4.79
CA LEU A 74 -1.82 -3.52 5.56
C LEU A 74 -0.70 -4.55 5.61
N ARG A 75 -0.61 -5.28 6.71
CA ARG A 75 0.20 -6.48 6.79
C ARG A 75 -0.72 -7.68 6.76
N ILE A 76 -0.49 -8.55 5.79
CA ILE A 76 -1.31 -9.74 5.60
C ILE A 76 -0.48 -10.97 5.90
N GLU A 77 -0.99 -11.86 6.75
CA GLU A 77 -0.35 -13.13 7.08
C GLU A 77 -1.42 -14.22 7.03
N ASN A 78 -1.15 -15.26 6.24
CA ASN A 78 -2.08 -16.36 6.03
C ASN A 78 -3.45 -15.88 5.52
N GLY A 79 -3.42 -14.84 4.66
CA GLY A 79 -4.63 -14.29 4.08
C GLY A 79 -5.41 -13.35 4.98
N GLU A 80 -4.91 -13.06 6.18
CA GLU A 80 -5.61 -12.21 7.14
C GLU A 80 -4.82 -10.96 7.46
N GLU A 81 -5.56 -9.86 7.64
CA GLU A 81 -4.95 -8.59 8.08
C GLU A 81 -4.55 -8.71 9.54
N VAL A 82 -3.25 -8.54 9.84
CA VAL A 82 -2.74 -8.61 11.20
C VAL A 82 -2.29 -7.25 11.72
N ASP A 83 -2.10 -6.26 10.84
CA ASP A 83 -1.73 -4.91 11.24
C ASP A 83 -2.03 -3.94 10.11
N ARG A 84 -2.14 -2.65 10.44
CA ARG A 84 -2.28 -1.59 9.43
C ARG A 84 -1.75 -0.26 9.94
N THR A 85 -1.33 0.57 9.00
CA THR A 85 -1.04 1.97 9.24
C THR A 85 -1.62 2.78 8.09
N PHE A 86 -2.06 4.01 8.34
CA PHE A 86 -2.65 4.85 7.32
C PHE A 86 -2.11 6.27 7.39
N GLY A 87 -2.27 7.00 6.28
CA GLY A 87 -1.65 8.29 6.12
C GLY A 87 -0.15 8.12 5.86
N TRP A 88 0.61 9.20 6.04
CA TRP A 88 2.06 9.16 5.86
C TRP A 88 2.76 9.68 7.11
N SER A 89 3.65 8.87 7.65
CA SER A 89 4.61 9.26 8.66
C SER A 89 5.85 8.41 8.40
N LYS A 90 6.99 9.05 8.23
CA LYS A 90 8.23 8.34 7.98
C LYS A 90 8.52 7.34 9.08
N ASP A 91 8.42 7.77 10.34
CA ASP A 91 8.68 6.90 11.48
C ASP A 91 7.73 5.70 11.51
N ALA A 92 6.43 5.94 11.30
CA ALA A 92 5.45 4.87 11.31
C ALA A 92 5.70 3.87 10.19
N TRP A 93 6.00 4.37 8.97
CA TRP A 93 6.26 3.49 7.84
C TRP A 93 7.55 2.72 7.99
N GLN A 94 8.60 3.33 8.55
CA GLN A 94 9.86 2.62 8.82
C GLN A 94 9.65 1.49 9.82
N LYS A 95 8.90 1.75 10.89
CA LYS A 95 8.58 0.71 11.87
C LYS A 95 7.71 -0.38 11.25
N PHE A 96 6.72 0.03 10.47
CA PHE A 96 5.78 -0.91 9.89
C PHE A 96 6.45 -1.84 8.87
N THR A 97 7.31 -1.30 8.02
CA THR A 97 7.98 -2.06 6.97
C THR A 97 9.25 -2.75 7.44
N GLY A 98 9.84 -2.30 8.54
CA GLY A 98 11.14 -2.77 9.00
C GLY A 98 12.31 -2.21 8.20
N ILE A 99 12.06 -1.23 7.34
CA ILE A 99 13.07 -0.62 6.48
C ILE A 99 13.52 0.69 7.11
N THR A 100 14.82 0.82 7.37
CA THR A 100 15.40 2.08 7.84
C THR A 100 15.69 2.99 6.65
N ASP A 101 15.74 4.29 6.90
CA ASP A 101 16.03 5.29 5.87
C ASP A 101 15.08 5.26 4.68
N LEU A 102 13.82 4.88 4.93
CA LEU A 102 12.80 4.85 3.88
C LEU A 102 12.61 6.24 3.29
N GLY A 103 12.78 6.34 1.97
CA GLY A 103 12.66 7.63 1.28
C GLY A 103 13.84 8.55 1.46
N ALA A 104 14.93 8.10 2.07
CA ALA A 104 16.14 8.90 2.15
C ALA A 104 16.85 8.89 0.80
N ASP A 105 17.33 10.04 0.39
CA ASP A 105 18.09 10.19 -0.86
C ASP A 105 19.56 10.40 -0.58
#